data_4e538fd9815e5bc76bbdefc58488d4f1
#
_entry.id   4e538fd9815e5bc76bbdefc58488d4f1
#
_cell.length_a   1.000
_cell.length_b   1.000
_cell.length_c   1.000
_cell.angle_alpha   90.00
_cell.angle_beta   90.00
_cell.angle_gamma   90.00
#
_symmetry.space_group_name_H-M   'P 1'
#
loop_
_entity.id
_entity.type
_entity.pdbx_description
1 polymer ?
#
loop_
_entity_poly.entity_id
_entity_poly.type
_entity_poly.pdbx_seq_one_letter_code
_entity_poly.pdbx_strand_id
1 'polypeptide(L)'
;MNTSNPFKNLKTDIPASIVVFFVAIPLCLGIALASGAPLFSGLIAGIIGGVVVGAISGSQVGVSGPAAGLAAIVLTSIGTLGGFENFLLAVVLGGVIQFLFGVLKAGVIGYYFPSSVIKGMLTGIGIIIILKQIPHFFGYNAATEGSFAFFQVDGGNTFSEIINSINFISPGATLIAFIGLFILLLWSNVLSSKGKIFQLIQGPLVAVVAGIVYFLVIDENSFWGISNDLLVSVPVPDDAASFLAQFRFPNFGVIGNPQIWVTAFTIALVASLETLLCVEATDKIDPLKRVTPTNRELLAQGIGNIFSGLIGGLPVTQVIVRSSANIQSGGRTKMAAIVHGLLLLISVILIPNLLNKIPLSVLASILFIVGYKLAKPALFKEMYLLGWKQFTPFIVTVLGIIFTDLLIGIALGLMVGIVVILIKSFQNSHFLHIEDVSNGKHTIKMTLAEEVTFFNKGAILKELDSLPPDSFLDLDVRKTRYLDNDIIEILEDFSEKARNRNIHINLISERGIQENPESFIQFFQLQLK
;
A
#
# COMPACT_ATOMS: atom_id res chain seq x y z
N MET A 1 6.37 28.30 9.31
CA MET A 1 5.51 27.80 8.22
C MET A 1 5.16 28.97 7.32
N ASN A 2 5.85 29.10 6.18
CA ASN A 2 5.46 30.09 5.18
C ASN A 2 4.16 29.61 4.52
N THR A 3 3.04 30.19 4.91
CA THR A 3 1.75 30.04 4.23
C THR A 3 1.86 30.73 2.88
N SER A 4 2.48 30.06 1.90
CA SER A 4 2.42 30.53 0.53
C SER A 4 0.95 30.59 0.12
N ASN A 5 0.49 31.75 -0.31
CA ASN A 5 -0.87 31.95 -0.78
C ASN A 5 -1.22 30.83 -1.79
N PRO A 6 -2.18 29.94 -1.49
CA PRO A 6 -2.49 28.77 -2.33
C PRO A 6 -2.92 29.18 -3.75
N PHE A 7 -3.40 30.40 -3.95
CA PHE A 7 -3.83 30.93 -5.25
C PHE A 7 -2.67 31.43 -6.12
N LYS A 8 -1.45 31.53 -5.59
CA LYS A 8 -0.28 32.07 -6.33
C LYS A 8 0.07 31.23 -7.57
N ASN A 9 -0.21 29.94 -7.54
CA ASN A 9 0.18 28.98 -8.59
C ASN A 9 -1.02 28.47 -9.42
N LEU A 10 -2.17 29.14 -9.41
CA LEU A 10 -3.36 28.70 -10.17
C LEU A 10 -3.08 28.50 -11.67
N LYS A 11 -2.18 29.28 -12.27
CA LYS A 11 -1.80 29.13 -13.68
C LYS A 11 -1.17 27.77 -14.00
N THR A 12 -0.56 27.12 -13.03
CA THR A 12 0.03 25.78 -13.17
C THR A 12 -0.88 24.70 -12.58
N ASP A 13 -1.62 25.02 -11.53
CA ASP A 13 -2.47 24.06 -10.82
C ASP A 13 -3.75 23.74 -11.60
N ILE A 14 -4.36 24.70 -12.33
CA ILE A 14 -5.56 24.46 -13.14
C ILE A 14 -5.28 23.48 -14.29
N PRO A 15 -4.26 23.64 -15.15
CA PRO A 15 -3.95 22.63 -16.16
C PRO A 15 -3.63 21.26 -15.56
N ALA A 16 -2.90 21.22 -14.45
CA ALA A 16 -2.60 19.98 -13.76
C ALA A 16 -3.88 19.31 -13.22
N SER A 17 -4.82 20.10 -12.66
CA SER A 17 -6.10 19.58 -12.17
C SER A 17 -6.96 18.97 -13.28
N ILE A 18 -6.92 19.53 -14.50
CA ILE A 18 -7.63 18.98 -15.67
C ILE A 18 -7.04 17.62 -16.04
N VAL A 19 -5.72 17.49 -16.04
CA VAL A 19 -5.07 16.19 -16.29
C VAL A 19 -5.45 15.16 -15.22
N VAL A 20 -5.40 15.56 -13.93
CA VAL A 20 -5.79 14.69 -12.83
C VAL A 20 -7.25 14.27 -12.95
N PHE A 21 -8.14 15.18 -13.32
CA PHE A 21 -9.56 14.92 -13.56
C PHE A 21 -9.78 13.84 -14.62
N PHE A 22 -9.12 13.94 -15.78
CA PHE A 22 -9.24 12.95 -16.84
C PHE A 22 -8.70 11.57 -16.46
N VAL A 23 -7.65 11.53 -15.64
CA VAL A 23 -7.15 10.27 -15.07
C VAL A 23 -8.11 9.73 -14.00
N ALA A 24 -8.74 10.61 -13.24
CA ALA A 24 -9.55 10.24 -12.09
C ALA A 24 -10.89 9.60 -12.46
N ILE A 25 -11.58 10.07 -13.52
CA ILE A 25 -12.89 9.54 -13.92
C ILE A 25 -12.86 8.02 -14.11
N PRO A 26 -12.05 7.47 -15.05
CA PRO A 26 -12.05 6.04 -15.29
C PRO A 26 -11.54 5.25 -14.08
N LEU A 27 -10.61 5.81 -13.29
CA LEU A 27 -10.12 5.15 -12.08
C LEU A 27 -11.17 5.12 -10.96
N CYS A 28 -11.97 6.18 -10.80
CA CYS A 28 -13.08 6.20 -9.83
C CYS A 28 -14.11 5.13 -10.15
N LEU A 29 -14.54 5.07 -11.42
CA LEU A 29 -15.53 4.11 -11.89
C LEU A 29 -14.98 2.68 -11.85
N GLY A 30 -13.75 2.48 -12.34
CA GLY A 30 -13.11 1.17 -12.35
C GLY A 30 -12.86 0.60 -10.94
N ILE A 31 -12.48 1.45 -9.96
CA ILE A 31 -12.31 0.99 -8.58
C ILE A 31 -13.67 0.66 -7.94
N ALA A 32 -14.72 1.44 -8.21
CA ALA A 32 -16.06 1.12 -7.72
C ALA A 32 -16.55 -0.22 -8.31
N LEU A 33 -16.36 -0.43 -9.61
CA LEU A 33 -16.67 -1.70 -10.27
C LEU A 33 -15.89 -2.86 -9.61
N ALA A 34 -14.57 -2.72 -9.48
CA ALA A 34 -13.72 -3.73 -8.85
C ALA A 34 -14.07 -3.99 -7.37
N SER A 35 -14.75 -3.06 -6.73
CA SER A 35 -15.22 -3.16 -5.34
C SER A 35 -16.62 -3.76 -5.20
N GLY A 36 -17.32 -4.10 -6.30
CA GLY A 36 -18.71 -4.50 -6.27
C GLY A 36 -19.65 -3.44 -5.69
N ALA A 37 -19.23 -2.17 -5.68
CA ALA A 37 -19.99 -1.06 -5.14
C ALA A 37 -20.71 -0.29 -6.27
N PRO A 38 -21.79 0.48 -5.97
CA PRO A 38 -22.39 1.37 -6.95
C PRO A 38 -21.34 2.27 -7.59
N LEU A 39 -21.32 2.37 -8.92
CA LEU A 39 -20.29 3.14 -9.65
C LEU A 39 -20.21 4.59 -9.22
N PHE A 40 -21.34 5.18 -8.85
CA PHE A 40 -21.44 6.53 -8.32
C PHE A 40 -20.63 6.73 -7.02
N SER A 41 -20.50 5.69 -6.19
CA SER A 41 -19.76 5.74 -4.93
C SER A 41 -18.26 6.00 -5.12
N GLY A 42 -17.68 5.54 -6.25
CA GLY A 42 -16.31 5.84 -6.63
C GLY A 42 -16.11 7.32 -7.00
N LEU A 43 -17.10 7.92 -7.69
CA LEU A 43 -17.06 9.34 -8.02
C LEU A 43 -17.22 10.21 -6.77
N ILE A 44 -18.12 9.85 -5.84
CA ILE A 44 -18.25 10.50 -4.52
C ILE A 44 -16.89 10.49 -3.80
N ALA A 45 -16.24 9.33 -3.72
CA ALA A 45 -14.94 9.21 -3.08
C ALA A 45 -13.86 10.08 -3.77
N GLY A 46 -13.90 10.18 -5.10
CA GLY A 46 -13.03 11.09 -5.86
C GLY A 46 -13.27 12.56 -5.55
N ILE A 47 -14.54 12.96 -5.47
CA ILE A 47 -14.96 14.34 -5.12
C ILE A 47 -14.52 14.68 -3.70
N ILE A 48 -14.83 13.82 -2.72
CA ILE A 48 -14.45 14.02 -1.32
C ILE A 48 -12.93 14.03 -1.15
N GLY A 49 -12.23 13.10 -1.81
CA GLY A 49 -10.77 13.05 -1.79
C GLY A 49 -10.11 14.31 -2.37
N GLY A 50 -10.66 14.84 -3.46
CA GLY A 50 -10.19 16.07 -4.07
C GLY A 50 -10.50 17.31 -3.23
N VAL A 51 -11.78 17.50 -2.85
CA VAL A 51 -12.26 18.72 -2.20
C VAL A 51 -11.97 18.70 -0.69
N VAL A 52 -12.52 17.71 0.03
CA VAL A 52 -12.44 17.70 1.51
C VAL A 52 -11.03 17.36 1.97
N VAL A 53 -10.50 16.23 1.51
CA VAL A 53 -9.14 15.83 1.90
C VAL A 53 -8.12 16.82 1.37
N GLY A 54 -8.21 17.24 0.10
CA GLY A 54 -7.32 18.22 -0.49
C GLY A 54 -7.27 19.55 0.28
N ALA A 55 -8.39 19.99 0.86
CA ALA A 55 -8.43 21.21 1.68
C ALA A 55 -7.69 21.05 3.02
N ILE A 56 -7.81 19.90 3.69
CA ILE A 56 -7.29 19.62 5.03
C ILE A 56 -5.87 19.08 5.00
N SER A 57 -5.54 18.28 3.98
CA SER A 57 -4.26 17.59 3.80
C SER A 57 -3.04 18.47 4.05
N GLY A 58 -1.98 17.86 4.55
CA GLY A 58 -0.65 18.47 4.65
C GLY A 58 0.16 18.41 3.37
N SER A 59 -0.18 17.50 2.46
CA SER A 59 0.48 17.36 1.16
C SER A 59 0.13 18.50 0.22
N GLN A 60 1.14 19.00 -0.50
CA GLN A 60 0.93 20.07 -1.47
C GLN A 60 0.60 19.55 -2.88
N VAL A 61 0.98 18.34 -3.18
CA VAL A 61 0.82 17.73 -4.51
C VAL A 61 0.14 16.37 -4.47
N GLY A 62 -0.14 15.87 -3.27
CA GLY A 62 -0.91 14.63 -3.08
C GLY A 62 -2.34 14.81 -3.56
N VAL A 63 -2.88 13.77 -4.17
CA VAL A 63 -4.28 13.67 -4.60
C VAL A 63 -4.88 12.45 -3.97
N SER A 64 -6.04 12.62 -3.34
CA SER A 64 -6.78 11.54 -2.69
C SER A 64 -8.01 11.14 -3.49
N GLY A 65 -8.49 9.93 -3.27
CA GLY A 65 -9.66 9.37 -3.93
C GLY A 65 -9.83 7.90 -3.60
N PRO A 66 -10.75 7.17 -4.24
CA PRO A 66 -10.93 5.75 -3.99
C PRO A 66 -9.64 5.01 -4.35
N ALA A 67 -9.27 4.07 -3.50
CA ALA A 67 -8.01 3.36 -3.59
C ALA A 67 -8.18 1.95 -4.12
N ALA A 68 -7.36 1.57 -5.09
CA ALA A 68 -7.35 0.22 -5.63
C ALA A 68 -7.00 -0.84 -4.56
N GLY A 69 -6.15 -0.47 -3.60
CA GLY A 69 -5.74 -1.35 -2.51
C GLY A 69 -6.84 -1.70 -1.51
N LEU A 70 -7.90 -0.90 -1.46
CA LEU A 70 -9.06 -1.18 -0.60
C LEU A 70 -10.18 -1.91 -1.34
N ALA A 71 -10.11 -2.06 -2.66
CA ALA A 71 -11.21 -2.65 -3.45
C ALA A 71 -11.59 -4.06 -2.98
N ALA A 72 -10.59 -4.90 -2.68
CA ALA A 72 -10.82 -6.25 -2.15
C ALA A 72 -11.55 -6.24 -0.79
N ILE A 73 -11.12 -5.36 0.11
CA ILE A 73 -11.74 -5.22 1.44
C ILE A 73 -13.17 -4.73 1.31
N VAL A 74 -13.42 -3.75 0.44
CA VAL A 74 -14.76 -3.20 0.19
C VAL A 74 -15.69 -4.31 -0.30
N LEU A 75 -15.28 -5.05 -1.32
CA LEU A 75 -16.10 -6.11 -1.92
C LEU A 75 -16.46 -7.18 -0.90
N THR A 76 -15.46 -7.72 -0.20
CA THR A 76 -15.68 -8.73 0.83
C THR A 76 -16.58 -8.21 1.95
N SER A 77 -16.39 -6.94 2.36
CA SER A 77 -17.15 -6.34 3.45
C SER A 77 -18.61 -6.08 3.07
N ILE A 78 -18.91 -5.65 1.84
CA ILE A 78 -20.30 -5.49 1.38
C ILE A 78 -21.05 -6.83 1.50
N GLY A 79 -20.41 -7.93 1.06
CA GLY A 79 -21.00 -9.27 1.16
C GLY A 79 -21.20 -9.73 2.61
N THR A 80 -20.16 -9.62 3.45
CA THR A 80 -20.20 -10.12 4.84
C THR A 80 -21.07 -9.30 5.77
N LEU A 81 -21.23 -8.00 5.52
CA LEU A 81 -22.10 -7.10 6.29
C LEU A 81 -23.56 -7.08 5.82
N GLY A 82 -23.87 -7.80 4.72
CA GLY A 82 -25.24 -7.94 4.21
C GLY A 82 -25.78 -6.71 3.51
N GLY A 83 -24.91 -5.84 2.96
CA GLY A 83 -25.32 -4.72 2.12
C GLY A 83 -24.40 -3.51 2.17
N PHE A 84 -24.55 -2.65 1.17
CA PHE A 84 -23.72 -1.47 0.98
C PHE A 84 -23.91 -0.41 2.09
N GLU A 85 -25.15 -0.19 2.54
CA GLU A 85 -25.48 0.76 3.61
C GLU A 85 -24.86 0.37 4.96
N ASN A 86 -24.79 -0.95 5.24
CA ASN A 86 -24.10 -1.46 6.42
C ASN A 86 -22.58 -1.26 6.31
N PHE A 87 -22.02 -1.48 5.13
CA PHE A 87 -20.61 -1.21 4.84
C PHE A 87 -20.26 0.28 4.98
N LEU A 88 -21.14 1.20 4.56
CA LEU A 88 -20.93 2.64 4.72
C LEU A 88 -20.75 3.03 6.19
N LEU A 89 -21.47 2.38 7.11
CA LEU A 89 -21.26 2.61 8.55
C LEU A 89 -19.83 2.21 8.95
N ALA A 90 -19.32 1.09 8.44
CA ALA A 90 -17.94 0.69 8.71
C ALA A 90 -16.93 1.70 8.13
N VAL A 91 -17.20 2.33 6.98
CA VAL A 91 -16.38 3.41 6.42
C VAL A 91 -16.37 4.64 7.34
N VAL A 92 -17.53 5.07 7.83
CA VAL A 92 -17.63 6.20 8.78
C VAL A 92 -16.84 5.91 10.03
N LEU A 93 -17.06 4.76 10.68
CA LEU A 93 -16.34 4.36 11.88
C LEU A 93 -14.84 4.17 11.63
N GLY A 94 -14.46 3.61 10.48
CA GLY A 94 -13.08 3.53 10.03
C GLY A 94 -12.43 4.91 9.90
N GLY A 95 -13.16 5.88 9.35
CA GLY A 95 -12.73 7.28 9.29
C GLY A 95 -12.53 7.90 10.68
N VAL A 96 -13.42 7.61 11.65
CA VAL A 96 -13.25 8.05 13.04
C VAL A 96 -11.99 7.43 13.66
N ILE A 97 -11.78 6.12 13.49
CA ILE A 97 -10.58 5.43 14.00
C ILE A 97 -9.32 6.02 13.35
N GLN A 98 -9.33 6.25 12.05
CA GLN A 98 -8.20 6.84 11.32
C GLN A 98 -7.91 8.28 11.78
N PHE A 99 -8.95 9.07 12.05
CA PHE A 99 -8.82 10.40 12.65
C PHE A 99 -8.16 10.31 14.04
N LEU A 100 -8.58 9.36 14.88
CA LEU A 100 -7.96 9.11 16.19
C LEU A 100 -6.48 8.70 16.04
N PHE A 101 -6.13 7.90 15.04
CA PHE A 101 -4.71 7.60 14.75
C PHE A 101 -3.91 8.88 14.46
N GLY A 102 -4.49 9.84 13.76
CA GLY A 102 -3.86 11.13 13.51
C GLY A 102 -3.66 11.95 14.81
N VAL A 103 -4.68 12.00 15.69
CA VAL A 103 -4.63 12.68 17.00
C VAL A 103 -3.59 12.04 17.92
N LEU A 104 -3.55 10.70 17.97
CA LEU A 104 -2.61 9.92 18.77
C LEU A 104 -1.19 9.89 18.17
N LYS A 105 -0.96 10.63 17.08
CA LYS A 105 0.32 10.70 16.38
C LYS A 105 0.82 9.33 15.87
N ALA A 106 -0.09 8.43 15.53
CA ALA A 106 0.22 7.09 15.03
C ALA A 106 0.81 7.08 13.60
N GLY A 107 0.93 8.23 12.94
CA GLY A 107 1.58 8.33 11.62
C GLY A 107 3.02 7.80 11.58
N VAL A 108 3.67 7.68 12.73
CA VAL A 108 4.96 7.02 12.88
C VAL A 108 4.91 5.52 12.54
N ILE A 109 3.75 4.87 12.67
CA ILE A 109 3.56 3.43 12.39
C ILE A 109 3.97 3.09 10.94
N GLY A 110 3.75 4.00 10.00
CA GLY A 110 4.16 3.81 8.60
C GLY A 110 5.65 3.48 8.43
N TYR A 111 6.51 3.97 9.32
CA TYR A 111 7.96 3.72 9.26
C TYR A 111 8.39 2.34 9.81
N TYR A 112 7.53 1.64 10.54
CA TYR A 112 7.84 0.32 11.11
C TYR A 112 7.55 -0.83 10.16
N PHE A 113 6.88 -0.58 9.03
CA PHE A 113 6.63 -1.62 8.05
C PHE A 113 7.87 -1.85 7.19
N PRO A 114 8.36 -3.11 7.08
CA PRO A 114 9.46 -3.41 6.17
C PRO A 114 9.11 -3.02 4.73
N SER A 115 10.00 -2.32 4.06
CA SER A 115 9.77 -1.87 2.68
C SER A 115 9.50 -3.02 1.70
N SER A 116 10.01 -4.22 2.01
CA SER A 116 9.74 -5.46 1.27
C SER A 116 8.28 -5.90 1.34
N VAL A 117 7.67 -5.85 2.55
CA VAL A 117 6.24 -6.16 2.75
C VAL A 117 5.35 -5.15 2.01
N ILE A 118 5.70 -3.87 2.09
CA ILE A 118 5.01 -2.78 1.41
C ILE A 118 5.04 -2.95 -0.11
N LYS A 119 6.23 -3.20 -0.67
CA LYS A 119 6.39 -3.49 -2.10
C LYS A 119 5.64 -4.75 -2.50
N GLY A 120 5.66 -5.79 -1.64
CA GLY A 120 4.90 -7.02 -1.80
C GLY A 120 3.39 -6.77 -1.84
N MET A 121 2.88 -5.94 -0.93
CA MET A 121 1.47 -5.54 -0.88
C MET A 121 1.03 -4.86 -2.18
N LEU A 122 1.75 -3.83 -2.62
CA LEU A 122 1.42 -3.12 -3.87
C LEU A 122 1.47 -4.05 -5.08
N THR A 123 2.45 -4.95 -5.13
CA THR A 123 2.61 -5.92 -6.22
C THR A 123 1.47 -6.95 -6.21
N GLY A 124 1.13 -7.51 -5.05
CA GLY A 124 0.00 -8.45 -4.91
C GLY A 124 -1.32 -7.82 -5.35
N ILE A 125 -1.59 -6.58 -4.91
CA ILE A 125 -2.76 -5.80 -5.35
C ILE A 125 -2.74 -5.63 -6.88
N GLY A 126 -1.59 -5.27 -7.47
CA GLY A 126 -1.46 -5.09 -8.91
C GLY A 126 -1.81 -6.36 -9.68
N ILE A 127 -1.35 -7.52 -9.22
CA ILE A 127 -1.65 -8.82 -9.83
C ILE A 127 -3.13 -9.17 -9.71
N ILE A 128 -3.74 -9.00 -8.51
CA ILE A 128 -5.17 -9.26 -8.31
C ILE A 128 -6.02 -8.38 -9.23
N ILE A 129 -5.70 -7.08 -9.34
CA ILE A 129 -6.41 -6.18 -10.25
C ILE A 129 -6.38 -6.73 -11.68
N ILE A 130 -5.22 -7.15 -12.17
CA ILE A 130 -5.10 -7.73 -13.52
C ILE A 130 -6.00 -8.97 -13.63
N LEU A 131 -5.87 -9.92 -12.70
CA LEU A 131 -6.62 -11.18 -12.75
C LEU A 131 -8.15 -10.96 -12.75
N LYS A 132 -8.63 -10.05 -11.89
CA LYS A 132 -10.07 -9.74 -11.78
C LYS A 132 -10.62 -8.89 -12.93
N GLN A 133 -9.78 -8.22 -13.69
CA GLN A 133 -10.21 -7.48 -14.87
C GLN A 133 -10.17 -8.31 -16.17
N ILE A 134 -9.63 -9.53 -16.17
CA ILE A 134 -9.64 -10.42 -17.34
C ILE A 134 -11.07 -10.70 -17.83
N PRO A 135 -12.05 -11.06 -16.98
CA PRO A 135 -13.43 -11.26 -17.43
C PRO A 135 -14.03 -10.03 -18.11
N HIS A 136 -13.92 -8.86 -17.48
CA HIS A 136 -14.44 -7.60 -18.04
C HIS A 136 -13.76 -7.19 -19.35
N PHE A 137 -12.46 -7.50 -19.49
CA PHE A 137 -11.71 -7.26 -20.72
C PHE A 137 -12.30 -8.05 -21.90
N PHE A 138 -12.76 -9.28 -21.66
CA PHE A 138 -13.41 -10.11 -22.66
C PHE A 138 -14.92 -9.88 -22.78
N GLY A 139 -15.47 -8.93 -22.03
CA GLY A 139 -16.90 -8.61 -22.07
C GLY A 139 -17.77 -9.62 -21.33
N TYR A 140 -17.23 -10.30 -20.34
CA TYR A 140 -17.97 -11.15 -19.44
C TYR A 140 -18.34 -10.34 -18.19
N ASN A 141 -19.61 -10.02 -18.06
CA ASN A 141 -20.16 -9.24 -16.96
C ASN A 141 -21.15 -10.06 -16.11
N ALA A 142 -21.14 -11.38 -16.19
CA ALA A 142 -21.71 -12.18 -15.13
C ALA A 142 -20.82 -11.96 -13.88
N ALA A 143 -20.74 -10.69 -13.49
CA ALA A 143 -20.14 -10.27 -12.27
C ALA A 143 -20.89 -10.99 -11.18
N THR A 144 -20.45 -12.14 -10.91
CA THR A 144 -20.52 -12.56 -9.56
C THR A 144 -19.98 -11.38 -8.77
N GLU A 145 -20.82 -10.84 -7.93
CA GLU A 145 -20.46 -10.05 -6.78
C GLU A 145 -19.41 -10.85 -5.97
N GLY A 146 -18.36 -11.33 -6.67
CA GLY A 146 -17.35 -12.25 -6.20
C GLY A 146 -16.31 -11.53 -5.38
N SER A 147 -15.88 -12.10 -4.30
CA SER A 147 -14.82 -11.57 -3.46
C SER A 147 -13.47 -11.51 -4.22
N PHE A 148 -12.58 -10.56 -3.88
CA PHE A 148 -11.18 -10.58 -4.31
C PHE A 148 -10.38 -11.69 -3.58
N ALA A 149 -10.99 -12.40 -2.62
CA ALA A 149 -10.44 -13.62 -2.10
C ALA A 149 -10.27 -14.64 -3.22
N PHE A 150 -9.24 -15.44 -3.12
CA PHE A 150 -8.97 -16.50 -4.09
C PHE A 150 -10.13 -17.49 -4.19
N PHE A 151 -10.70 -17.87 -3.06
CA PHE A 151 -11.89 -18.71 -2.96
C PHE A 151 -13.15 -17.85 -2.83
N GLN A 152 -14.17 -18.17 -3.62
CA GLN A 152 -15.45 -17.47 -3.63
C GLN A 152 -16.50 -18.21 -2.81
N VAL A 153 -17.55 -17.49 -2.43
CA VAL A 153 -18.64 -18.05 -1.61
C VAL A 153 -19.44 -19.13 -2.35
N ASP A 154 -19.45 -19.07 -3.68
CA ASP A 154 -20.08 -20.05 -4.56
C ASP A 154 -19.26 -21.33 -4.80
N GLY A 155 -18.09 -21.46 -4.14
CA GLY A 155 -17.17 -22.58 -4.31
C GLY A 155 -16.22 -22.45 -5.50
N GLY A 156 -16.32 -21.36 -6.29
CA GLY A 156 -15.39 -21.02 -7.35
C GLY A 156 -14.08 -20.43 -6.84
N ASN A 157 -13.17 -20.16 -7.74
CA ASN A 157 -11.93 -19.44 -7.47
C ASN A 157 -11.62 -18.47 -8.62
N THR A 158 -10.66 -17.57 -8.40
CA THR A 158 -10.28 -16.56 -9.41
C THR A 158 -9.93 -17.17 -10.76
N PHE A 159 -9.34 -18.35 -10.82
CA PHE A 159 -9.01 -19.02 -12.08
C PHE A 159 -10.24 -19.63 -12.76
N SER A 160 -11.21 -20.14 -11.99
CA SER A 160 -12.47 -20.64 -12.58
C SER A 160 -13.26 -19.53 -13.27
N GLU A 161 -13.30 -18.31 -12.72
CA GLU A 161 -13.92 -17.14 -13.38
C GLU A 161 -13.23 -16.78 -14.70
N ILE A 162 -11.90 -16.81 -14.72
CA ILE A 162 -11.14 -16.55 -15.95
C ILE A 162 -11.45 -17.62 -17.01
N ILE A 163 -11.54 -18.89 -16.63
CA ILE A 163 -11.89 -19.98 -17.57
C ILE A 163 -13.31 -19.80 -18.06
N ASN A 164 -14.26 -19.46 -17.18
CA ASN A 164 -15.65 -19.22 -17.58
C ASN A 164 -15.76 -18.04 -18.56
N SER A 165 -15.00 -16.97 -18.34
CA SER A 165 -15.02 -15.81 -19.24
C SER A 165 -14.58 -16.14 -20.68
N ILE A 166 -13.74 -17.16 -20.88
CA ILE A 166 -13.33 -17.60 -22.21
C ILE A 166 -14.50 -18.18 -23.00
N ASN A 167 -15.48 -18.77 -22.32
CA ASN A 167 -16.67 -19.36 -22.96
C ASN A 167 -17.72 -18.31 -23.38
N PHE A 168 -17.61 -17.07 -22.87
CA PHE A 168 -18.61 -15.99 -23.08
C PHE A 168 -17.96 -14.72 -23.64
N ILE A 169 -16.99 -14.85 -24.54
CA ILE A 169 -16.29 -13.71 -25.13
C ILE A 169 -17.24 -12.87 -25.98
N SER A 170 -17.36 -11.58 -25.66
CA SER A 170 -17.99 -10.58 -26.52
C SER A 170 -16.96 -10.03 -27.51
N PRO A 171 -17.12 -10.25 -28.83
CA PRO A 171 -16.14 -9.79 -29.83
C PRO A 171 -15.96 -8.28 -29.83
N GLY A 172 -17.05 -7.51 -29.72
CA GLY A 172 -17.01 -6.05 -29.70
C GLY A 172 -16.31 -5.50 -28.47
N ALA A 173 -16.66 -6.01 -27.27
CA ALA A 173 -16.03 -5.61 -26.03
C ALA A 173 -14.52 -5.95 -26.02
N THR A 174 -14.17 -7.14 -26.50
CA THR A 174 -12.78 -7.58 -26.60
C THR A 174 -11.98 -6.72 -27.57
N LEU A 175 -12.52 -6.40 -28.74
CA LEU A 175 -11.87 -5.56 -29.72
C LEU A 175 -11.57 -4.16 -29.17
N ILE A 176 -12.56 -3.51 -28.55
CA ILE A 176 -12.35 -2.17 -28.00
C ILE A 176 -11.43 -2.19 -26.78
N ALA A 177 -11.39 -3.29 -26.00
CA ALA A 177 -10.41 -3.47 -24.95
C ALA A 177 -8.98 -3.51 -25.49
N PHE A 178 -8.73 -4.25 -26.56
CA PHE A 178 -7.41 -4.27 -27.23
C PHE A 178 -7.05 -2.91 -27.84
N ILE A 179 -8.00 -2.21 -28.46
CA ILE A 179 -7.80 -0.84 -28.96
C ILE A 179 -7.43 0.09 -27.80
N GLY A 180 -8.18 0.03 -26.69
CA GLY A 180 -7.88 0.79 -25.47
C GLY A 180 -6.48 0.50 -24.93
N LEU A 181 -6.11 -0.77 -24.80
CA LEU A 181 -4.78 -1.18 -24.35
C LEU A 181 -3.67 -0.67 -25.30
N PHE A 182 -3.89 -0.79 -26.61
CA PHE A 182 -2.96 -0.27 -27.62
C PHE A 182 -2.78 1.24 -27.49
N ILE A 183 -3.87 2.00 -27.36
CA ILE A 183 -3.83 3.46 -27.15
C ILE A 183 -3.01 3.78 -25.89
N LEU A 184 -3.26 3.10 -24.78
CA LEU A 184 -2.58 3.32 -23.52
C LEU A 184 -1.07 3.05 -23.62
N LEU A 185 -0.68 1.95 -24.26
CA LEU A 185 0.73 1.59 -24.47
C LEU A 185 1.42 2.56 -25.43
N LEU A 186 0.76 2.92 -26.54
CA LEU A 186 1.27 3.92 -27.50
C LEU A 186 1.47 5.28 -26.82
N TRP A 187 0.51 5.70 -25.99
CA TRP A 187 0.58 6.95 -25.28
C TRP A 187 1.71 6.98 -24.26
N SER A 188 1.81 5.92 -23.43
CA SER A 188 2.83 5.87 -22.38
C SER A 188 4.25 5.74 -22.91
N ASN A 189 4.46 5.01 -24.01
CA ASN A 189 5.80 4.67 -24.47
C ASN A 189 6.32 5.60 -25.58
N VAL A 190 5.42 6.20 -26.39
CA VAL A 190 5.79 6.96 -27.59
C VAL A 190 5.31 8.40 -27.52
N LEU A 191 4.01 8.62 -27.33
CA LEU A 191 3.42 9.95 -27.52
C LEU A 191 3.72 10.93 -26.39
N SER A 192 3.77 10.46 -25.16
CA SER A 192 4.05 11.30 -23.98
C SER A 192 5.41 12.01 -24.05
N SER A 193 6.37 11.47 -24.80
CA SER A 193 7.69 12.07 -25.04
C SER A 193 7.73 13.06 -26.19
N LYS A 194 6.73 13.08 -27.10
CA LYS A 194 6.76 13.83 -28.37
C LYS A 194 6.25 15.28 -28.30
N GLY A 195 5.67 15.72 -27.18
CA GLY A 195 5.26 17.11 -27.07
C GLY A 195 4.32 17.43 -25.91
N LYS A 196 4.20 18.72 -25.57
CA LYS A 196 3.38 19.20 -24.44
C LYS A 196 1.89 18.86 -24.58
N ILE A 197 1.36 18.81 -25.79
CA ILE A 197 -0.05 18.45 -26.05
C ILE A 197 -0.32 17.01 -25.62
N PHE A 198 0.57 16.07 -25.93
CA PHE A 198 0.44 14.67 -25.55
C PHE A 198 0.68 14.42 -24.06
N GLN A 199 1.32 15.35 -23.36
CA GLN A 199 1.43 15.34 -21.89
C GLN A 199 0.16 15.89 -21.22
N LEU A 200 -0.53 16.83 -21.87
CA LEU A 200 -1.77 17.42 -21.39
C LEU A 200 -2.95 16.45 -21.57
N ILE A 201 -3.04 15.80 -22.74
CA ILE A 201 -4.07 14.80 -23.03
C ILE A 201 -3.55 13.43 -22.59
N GLN A 202 -4.16 12.83 -21.57
CA GLN A 202 -3.72 11.56 -21.02
C GLN A 202 -4.30 10.37 -21.80
N GLY A 203 -3.49 9.30 -21.96
CA GLY A 203 -3.92 8.06 -22.64
C GLY A 203 -5.25 7.48 -22.17
N PRO A 204 -5.54 7.40 -20.86
CA PRO A 204 -6.84 6.94 -20.37
C PRO A 204 -8.04 7.71 -20.91
N LEU A 205 -7.94 9.04 -21.06
CA LEU A 205 -9.01 9.82 -21.67
C LEU A 205 -9.24 9.43 -23.12
N VAL A 206 -8.15 9.30 -23.90
CA VAL A 206 -8.26 8.94 -25.33
C VAL A 206 -8.84 7.56 -25.49
N ALA A 207 -8.48 6.60 -24.64
CA ALA A 207 -9.06 5.26 -24.63
C ALA A 207 -10.57 5.29 -24.32
N VAL A 208 -10.99 6.09 -23.32
CA VAL A 208 -12.42 6.25 -22.99
C VAL A 208 -13.19 6.90 -24.14
N VAL A 209 -12.66 7.97 -24.73
CA VAL A 209 -13.29 8.62 -25.90
C VAL A 209 -13.39 7.66 -27.08
N ALA A 210 -12.34 6.90 -27.37
CA ALA A 210 -12.38 5.88 -28.42
C ALA A 210 -13.45 4.80 -28.13
N GLY A 211 -13.61 4.38 -26.86
CA GLY A 211 -14.68 3.45 -26.46
C GLY A 211 -16.07 4.01 -26.66
N ILE A 212 -16.30 5.26 -26.28
CA ILE A 212 -17.58 5.94 -26.49
C ILE A 212 -17.88 6.06 -27.99
N VAL A 213 -16.92 6.50 -28.80
CA VAL A 213 -17.08 6.63 -30.26
C VAL A 213 -17.40 5.25 -30.88
N TYR A 214 -16.68 4.21 -30.47
CA TYR A 214 -16.93 2.85 -30.92
C TYR A 214 -18.37 2.43 -30.64
N PHE A 215 -18.87 2.61 -29.41
CA PHE A 215 -20.25 2.28 -29.02
C PHE A 215 -21.29 3.07 -29.82
N LEU A 216 -21.02 4.35 -30.16
CA LEU A 216 -21.94 5.18 -30.93
C LEU A 216 -21.97 4.86 -32.42
N VAL A 217 -20.92 4.29 -32.99
CA VAL A 217 -20.78 4.02 -34.42
C VAL A 217 -21.21 2.59 -34.78
N ILE A 218 -20.95 1.62 -33.90
CA ILE A 218 -21.22 0.21 -34.14
C ILE A 218 -22.61 -0.12 -33.58
N ASP A 219 -23.48 -0.69 -34.43
CA ASP A 219 -24.82 -1.14 -34.03
C ASP A 219 -24.71 -2.26 -32.96
N GLU A 220 -25.53 -2.14 -31.91
CA GLU A 220 -25.61 -3.11 -30.82
C GLU A 220 -25.91 -4.54 -31.31
N ASN A 221 -26.75 -4.68 -32.35
CA ASN A 221 -27.11 -5.97 -32.93
C ASN A 221 -26.05 -6.56 -33.88
N SER A 222 -24.98 -5.84 -34.14
CA SER A 222 -23.85 -6.32 -34.95
C SER A 222 -23.03 -7.34 -34.20
N PHE A 223 -22.34 -8.24 -34.91
CA PHE A 223 -21.34 -9.15 -34.33
C PHE A 223 -20.24 -8.40 -33.50
N TRP A 224 -19.95 -7.16 -33.89
CA TRP A 224 -19.04 -6.26 -33.22
C TRP A 224 -19.71 -5.30 -32.24
N GLY A 225 -21.03 -5.45 -32.03
CA GLY A 225 -21.79 -4.61 -31.09
C GLY A 225 -21.40 -4.84 -29.64
N ILE A 226 -21.70 -3.86 -28.80
CA ILE A 226 -21.55 -3.93 -27.35
C ILE A 226 -22.93 -3.78 -26.76
N SER A 227 -23.38 -4.77 -25.98
CA SER A 227 -24.69 -4.70 -25.31
C SER A 227 -24.64 -3.70 -24.12
N ASN A 228 -25.82 -3.15 -23.80
CA ASN A 228 -25.94 -2.10 -22.78
C ASN A 228 -25.53 -2.55 -21.38
N ASP A 229 -25.59 -3.84 -21.06
CA ASP A 229 -25.13 -4.44 -19.81
C ASP A 229 -23.58 -4.45 -19.65
N LEU A 230 -22.84 -4.25 -20.76
CA LEU A 230 -21.39 -4.11 -20.79
C LEU A 230 -20.91 -2.65 -20.70
N LEU A 231 -21.82 -1.71 -20.46
CA LEU A 231 -21.52 -0.29 -20.28
C LEU A 231 -21.50 0.10 -18.80
N VAL A 232 -20.88 1.23 -18.53
CA VAL A 232 -20.95 1.89 -17.22
C VAL A 232 -22.42 2.28 -16.93
N SER A 233 -22.88 2.02 -15.72
CA SER A 233 -24.22 2.36 -15.26
C SER A 233 -24.16 3.35 -14.10
N VAL A 234 -23.99 4.63 -14.40
CA VAL A 234 -24.14 5.72 -13.42
C VAL A 234 -25.58 6.21 -13.49
N PRO A 235 -26.27 6.37 -12.36
CA PRO A 235 -27.59 6.94 -12.35
C PRO A 235 -27.60 8.32 -12.99
N VAL A 236 -28.56 8.55 -13.92
CA VAL A 236 -28.78 9.85 -14.57
C VAL A 236 -29.93 10.53 -13.85
N PRO A 237 -29.70 11.63 -13.14
CA PRO A 237 -30.80 12.35 -12.52
C PRO A 237 -31.57 13.15 -13.55
N ASP A 238 -32.91 13.02 -13.55
CA ASP A 238 -33.78 13.86 -14.37
C ASP A 238 -33.99 15.24 -13.72
N ASP A 239 -33.86 15.30 -12.40
CA ASP A 239 -34.00 16.53 -11.60
C ASP A 239 -33.09 16.53 -10.35
N ALA A 240 -33.12 17.61 -9.60
CA ALA A 240 -32.34 17.74 -8.38
C ALA A 240 -32.75 16.74 -7.29
N ALA A 241 -34.03 16.34 -7.25
CA ALA A 241 -34.52 15.37 -6.27
C ALA A 241 -33.99 13.96 -6.58
N SER A 242 -34.02 13.56 -7.84
CA SER A 242 -33.46 12.28 -8.29
C SER A 242 -31.94 12.24 -8.16
N PHE A 243 -31.25 13.37 -8.31
CA PHE A 243 -29.82 13.44 -8.00
C PHE A 243 -29.55 13.19 -6.52
N LEU A 244 -30.30 13.80 -5.61
CA LEU A 244 -30.15 13.59 -4.17
C LEU A 244 -30.52 12.16 -3.75
N ALA A 245 -31.46 11.52 -4.45
CA ALA A 245 -31.84 10.12 -4.21
C ALA A 245 -30.73 9.11 -4.54
N GLN A 246 -29.68 9.50 -5.27
CA GLN A 246 -28.54 8.65 -5.57
C GLN A 246 -27.58 8.47 -4.39
N PHE A 247 -27.62 9.41 -3.45
CA PHE A 247 -26.79 9.31 -2.26
C PHE A 247 -27.32 8.20 -1.36
N ARG A 248 -26.42 7.32 -0.95
CA ARG A 248 -26.69 6.25 0.01
C ARG A 248 -26.19 6.67 1.37
N PHE A 249 -26.96 6.37 2.40
CA PHE A 249 -26.63 6.73 3.76
C PHE A 249 -26.31 5.49 4.58
N PRO A 250 -25.40 5.59 5.56
CA PRO A 250 -25.06 4.46 6.41
C PRO A 250 -26.25 4.02 7.28
N ASN A 251 -26.40 2.71 7.44
CA ASN A 251 -27.38 2.14 8.34
C ASN A 251 -26.84 2.14 9.78
N PHE A 252 -27.20 3.13 10.57
CA PHE A 252 -26.78 3.23 11.98
C PHE A 252 -27.44 2.18 12.88
N GLY A 253 -28.53 1.54 12.46
CA GLY A 253 -29.21 0.50 13.23
C GLY A 253 -28.37 -0.75 13.52
N VAL A 254 -27.31 -0.96 12.73
CA VAL A 254 -26.42 -2.12 12.86
C VAL A 254 -25.12 -1.85 13.62
N ILE A 255 -25.01 -0.71 14.31
CA ILE A 255 -23.79 -0.31 15.05
C ILE A 255 -23.39 -1.31 16.15
N GLY A 256 -24.34 -2.07 16.68
CA GLY A 256 -24.10 -3.14 17.67
C GLY A 256 -23.48 -4.42 17.09
N ASN A 257 -23.37 -4.56 15.78
CA ASN A 257 -22.77 -5.74 15.16
C ASN A 257 -21.23 -5.68 15.27
N PRO A 258 -20.58 -6.66 15.95
CA PRO A 258 -19.12 -6.69 16.11
C PRO A 258 -18.38 -6.69 14.78
N GLN A 259 -18.95 -7.30 13.73
CA GLN A 259 -18.32 -7.42 12.42
C GLN A 259 -18.12 -6.03 11.75
N ILE A 260 -19.01 -5.07 12.04
CA ILE A 260 -18.86 -3.69 11.56
C ILE A 260 -17.61 -3.03 12.16
N TRP A 261 -17.35 -3.23 13.45
CA TRP A 261 -16.17 -2.70 14.12
C TRP A 261 -14.88 -3.34 13.64
N VAL A 262 -14.90 -4.66 13.39
CA VAL A 262 -13.76 -5.37 12.78
C VAL A 262 -13.47 -4.79 11.40
N THR A 263 -14.48 -4.63 10.56
CA THR A 263 -14.34 -4.03 9.21
C THR A 263 -13.88 -2.57 9.30
N ALA A 264 -14.44 -1.78 10.22
CA ALA A 264 -14.03 -0.39 10.43
C ALA A 264 -12.55 -0.27 10.82
N PHE A 265 -12.10 -1.11 11.75
CA PHE A 265 -10.69 -1.16 12.15
C PHE A 265 -9.78 -1.58 10.99
N THR A 266 -10.21 -2.57 10.22
CA THR A 266 -9.50 -3.03 9.02
C THR A 266 -9.34 -1.92 7.99
N ILE A 267 -10.45 -1.21 7.68
CA ILE A 267 -10.42 -0.06 6.76
C ILE A 267 -9.48 1.01 7.30
N ALA A 268 -9.59 1.38 8.58
CA ALA A 268 -8.75 2.40 9.20
C ALA A 268 -7.27 2.04 9.10
N LEU A 269 -6.91 0.79 9.39
CA LEU A 269 -5.53 0.33 9.36
C LEU A 269 -4.97 0.33 7.93
N VAL A 270 -5.68 -0.30 6.99
CA VAL A 270 -5.19 -0.46 5.61
C VAL A 270 -5.19 0.88 4.87
N ALA A 271 -6.24 1.70 5.04
CA ALA A 271 -6.29 3.05 4.46
C ALA A 271 -5.17 3.95 5.00
N SER A 272 -4.86 3.83 6.30
CA SER A 272 -3.75 4.59 6.89
C SER A 272 -2.40 4.17 6.33
N LEU A 273 -2.16 2.86 6.21
CA LEU A 273 -0.93 2.33 5.65
C LEU A 273 -0.76 2.74 4.18
N GLU A 274 -1.79 2.52 3.35
CA GLU A 274 -1.76 2.89 1.94
C GLU A 274 -1.52 4.40 1.76
N THR A 275 -2.20 5.22 2.56
CA THR A 275 -2.00 6.67 2.55
C THR A 275 -0.55 7.04 2.89
N LEU A 276 -0.01 6.51 4.00
CA LEU A 276 1.36 6.85 4.44
C LEU A 276 2.41 6.44 3.42
N LEU A 277 2.21 5.30 2.74
CA LEU A 277 3.08 4.83 1.66
C LEU A 277 3.01 5.72 0.43
N CYS A 278 1.79 6.12 0.03
CA CYS A 278 1.60 7.03 -1.08
C CYS A 278 2.14 8.43 -0.79
N VAL A 279 2.06 8.89 0.46
CA VAL A 279 2.69 10.13 0.94
C VAL A 279 4.20 10.06 0.75
N GLU A 280 4.84 9.02 1.27
CA GLU A 280 6.29 8.85 1.14
C GLU A 280 6.74 8.80 -0.33
N ALA A 281 6.01 8.04 -1.16
CA ALA A 281 6.29 7.96 -2.59
C ALA A 281 6.09 9.32 -3.29
N THR A 282 5.03 10.05 -2.94
CA THR A 282 4.72 11.38 -3.50
C THR A 282 5.80 12.40 -3.12
N ASP A 283 6.21 12.43 -1.85
CA ASP A 283 7.26 13.34 -1.36
C ASP A 283 8.61 13.07 -2.04
N LYS A 284 8.93 11.79 -2.34
CA LYS A 284 10.14 11.41 -3.08
C LYS A 284 10.18 11.95 -4.51
N ILE A 285 9.02 12.00 -5.19
CA ILE A 285 8.91 12.49 -6.57
C ILE A 285 8.56 13.99 -6.65
N ASP A 286 8.22 14.65 -5.54
CA ASP A 286 8.00 16.11 -5.51
C ASP A 286 9.30 16.84 -5.90
N PRO A 287 9.29 17.67 -6.95
CA PRO A 287 10.47 18.43 -7.36
C PRO A 287 11.00 19.38 -6.27
N LEU A 288 10.13 19.81 -5.37
CA LEU A 288 10.48 20.69 -4.25
C LEU A 288 10.89 19.93 -2.99
N LYS A 289 10.87 18.57 -3.03
CA LYS A 289 11.25 17.69 -1.89
C LYS A 289 10.58 18.07 -0.56
N ARG A 290 9.32 18.47 -0.63
CA ARG A 290 8.53 18.82 0.56
C ARG A 290 8.14 17.54 1.29
N VAL A 291 8.18 17.60 2.62
CA VAL A 291 7.80 16.49 3.49
C VAL A 291 6.39 16.73 4.02
N THR A 292 5.53 15.78 3.78
CA THR A 292 4.13 15.82 4.22
C THR A 292 4.03 15.41 5.69
N PRO A 293 3.40 16.21 6.57
CA PRO A 293 3.18 15.83 7.96
C PRO A 293 2.21 14.63 8.05
N THR A 294 2.72 13.44 8.35
CA THR A 294 2.00 12.17 8.32
C THR A 294 0.76 12.15 9.23
N ASN A 295 0.86 12.71 10.46
CA ASN A 295 -0.28 12.77 11.37
C ASN A 295 -1.40 13.66 10.82
N ARG A 296 -1.06 14.80 10.21
CA ARG A 296 -2.05 15.68 9.58
C ARG A 296 -2.71 14.98 8.39
N GLU A 297 -1.97 14.16 7.68
CA GLU A 297 -2.53 13.39 6.57
C GLU A 297 -3.54 12.36 7.07
N LEU A 298 -3.24 11.62 8.16
CA LEU A 298 -4.21 10.71 8.78
C LEU A 298 -5.49 11.43 9.24
N LEU A 299 -5.37 12.64 9.82
CA LEU A 299 -6.53 13.47 10.19
C LEU A 299 -7.38 13.82 8.96
N ALA A 300 -6.72 14.26 7.86
CA ALA A 300 -7.40 14.66 6.64
C ALA A 300 -8.13 13.47 5.99
N GLN A 301 -7.47 12.32 5.91
CA GLN A 301 -8.06 11.10 5.35
C GLN A 301 -9.19 10.58 6.25
N GLY A 302 -9.04 10.62 7.58
CA GLY A 302 -10.09 10.24 8.53
C GLY A 302 -11.36 11.08 8.34
N ILE A 303 -11.22 12.41 8.25
CA ILE A 303 -12.33 13.31 7.94
C ILE A 303 -12.92 12.99 6.56
N GLY A 304 -12.07 12.79 5.55
CA GLY A 304 -12.51 12.39 4.21
C GLY A 304 -13.33 11.10 4.23
N ASN A 305 -12.90 10.08 4.95
CA ASN A 305 -13.60 8.81 5.08
C ASN A 305 -14.94 8.94 5.82
N ILE A 306 -15.02 9.78 6.86
CA ILE A 306 -16.28 10.08 7.52
C ILE A 306 -17.27 10.70 6.53
N PHE A 307 -16.86 11.77 5.81
CA PHE A 307 -17.75 12.41 4.83
C PHE A 307 -18.11 11.50 3.68
N SER A 308 -17.14 10.72 3.15
CA SER A 308 -17.39 9.76 2.07
C SER A 308 -18.41 8.71 2.48
N GLY A 309 -18.22 8.06 3.64
CA GLY A 309 -19.16 7.06 4.16
C GLY A 309 -20.53 7.61 4.47
N LEU A 310 -20.64 8.87 4.95
CA LEU A 310 -21.93 9.51 5.24
C LEU A 310 -22.79 9.75 4.01
N ILE A 311 -22.20 9.94 2.83
CA ILE A 311 -22.93 10.28 1.60
C ILE A 311 -22.88 9.18 0.53
N GLY A 312 -22.42 7.99 0.88
CA GLY A 312 -22.43 6.83 0.00
C GLY A 312 -21.16 6.65 -0.84
N GLY A 313 -20.05 7.23 -0.45
CA GLY A 313 -18.77 7.08 -1.14
C GLY A 313 -17.92 5.92 -0.62
N LEU A 314 -16.99 5.47 -1.45
CA LEU A 314 -15.97 4.49 -1.09
C LEU A 314 -14.94 5.07 -0.09
N PRO A 315 -14.17 4.23 0.60
CA PRO A 315 -13.03 4.68 1.39
C PRO A 315 -12.01 5.44 0.53
N VAL A 316 -11.50 6.52 1.10
CA VAL A 316 -10.58 7.46 0.45
C VAL A 316 -9.19 7.29 1.04
N THR A 317 -8.17 7.26 0.16
CA THR A 317 -6.74 7.31 0.54
C THR A 317 -6.01 8.28 -0.38
N GLN A 318 -4.79 8.67 -0.03
CA GLN A 318 -3.91 9.31 -1.00
C GLN A 318 -3.44 8.26 -2.02
N VAL A 319 -3.51 8.59 -3.32
CA VAL A 319 -3.21 7.64 -4.40
C VAL A 319 -2.05 8.12 -5.27
N ILE A 320 -1.04 7.24 -5.45
CA ILE A 320 0.21 7.61 -6.12
C ILE A 320 0.03 7.92 -7.62
N VAL A 321 -0.88 7.24 -8.31
CA VAL A 321 -1.10 7.43 -9.75
C VAL A 321 -1.57 8.84 -10.05
N ARG A 322 -2.57 9.33 -9.30
CA ARG A 322 -3.10 10.70 -9.45
C ARG A 322 -2.11 11.75 -8.95
N SER A 323 -1.44 11.50 -7.83
CA SER A 323 -0.40 12.38 -7.29
C SER A 323 0.77 12.53 -8.26
N SER A 324 1.21 11.43 -8.89
CA SER A 324 2.24 11.45 -9.92
C SER A 324 1.79 12.22 -11.17
N ALA A 325 0.55 12.00 -11.64
CA ALA A 325 -0.03 12.75 -12.76
C ALA A 325 -0.07 14.26 -12.47
N ASN A 326 -0.46 14.64 -11.24
CA ASN A 326 -0.45 16.04 -10.78
C ASN A 326 0.96 16.66 -10.87
N ILE A 327 1.96 15.98 -10.30
CA ILE A 327 3.35 16.44 -10.29
C ILE A 327 3.92 16.56 -11.71
N GLN A 328 3.71 15.52 -12.55
CA GLN A 328 4.20 15.50 -13.93
C GLN A 328 3.54 16.56 -14.80
N SER A 329 2.30 16.95 -14.49
CA SER A 329 1.59 18.02 -15.19
C SER A 329 1.89 19.42 -14.65
N GLY A 330 2.81 19.53 -13.69
CA GLY A 330 3.29 20.81 -13.17
C GLY A 330 2.50 21.37 -12.01
N GLY A 331 1.65 20.58 -11.34
CA GLY A 331 0.95 20.95 -10.12
C GLY A 331 1.92 21.31 -8.99
N ARG A 332 1.64 22.42 -8.31
CA ARG A 332 2.53 23.00 -7.29
C ARG A 332 1.89 23.07 -5.92
N THR A 333 0.58 23.21 -5.87
CA THR A 333 -0.15 23.37 -4.62
C THR A 333 -1.37 22.44 -4.56
N LYS A 334 -1.92 22.28 -3.38
CA LYS A 334 -3.14 21.50 -3.13
C LYS A 334 -4.36 22.00 -3.91
N MET A 335 -4.30 23.20 -4.50
CA MET A 335 -5.36 23.70 -5.38
C MET A 335 -5.60 22.79 -6.58
N ALA A 336 -4.57 22.11 -7.10
CA ALA A 336 -4.74 21.13 -8.16
C ALA A 336 -5.66 19.98 -7.75
N ALA A 337 -5.53 19.46 -6.53
CA ALA A 337 -6.39 18.42 -5.99
C ALA A 337 -7.83 18.94 -5.75
N ILE A 338 -7.99 20.16 -5.22
CA ILE A 338 -9.31 20.74 -4.94
C ILE A 338 -10.06 21.01 -6.24
N VAL A 339 -9.42 21.64 -7.22
CA VAL A 339 -10.03 21.95 -8.52
C VAL A 339 -10.41 20.65 -9.27
N HIS A 340 -9.55 19.65 -9.24
CA HIS A 340 -9.88 18.32 -9.80
C HIS A 340 -11.15 17.72 -9.18
N GLY A 341 -11.30 17.79 -7.85
CA GLY A 341 -12.50 17.30 -7.16
C GLY A 341 -13.77 18.08 -7.55
N LEU A 342 -13.64 19.41 -7.73
CA LEU A 342 -14.74 20.23 -8.25
C LEU A 342 -15.10 19.88 -9.70
N LEU A 343 -14.11 19.61 -10.55
CA LEU A 343 -14.34 19.16 -11.92
C LEU A 343 -15.07 17.82 -11.96
N LEU A 344 -14.74 16.87 -11.07
CA LEU A 344 -15.48 15.64 -10.91
C LEU A 344 -16.94 15.89 -10.54
N LEU A 345 -17.20 16.75 -9.56
CA LEU A 345 -18.57 17.11 -9.15
C LEU A 345 -19.37 17.70 -10.33
N ILE A 346 -18.76 18.65 -11.05
CA ILE A 346 -19.39 19.27 -12.21
C ILE A 346 -19.69 18.23 -13.29
N SER A 347 -18.79 17.30 -13.56
CA SER A 347 -18.98 16.28 -14.60
C SER A 347 -20.14 15.33 -14.32
N VAL A 348 -20.33 14.97 -13.06
CA VAL A 348 -21.43 14.10 -12.63
C VAL A 348 -22.79 14.79 -12.77
N ILE A 349 -22.83 16.10 -12.56
CA ILE A 349 -24.08 16.88 -12.69
C ILE A 349 -24.40 17.15 -14.17
N LEU A 350 -23.40 17.50 -14.99
CA LEU A 350 -23.62 18.00 -16.33
C LEU A 350 -23.59 16.92 -17.43
N ILE A 351 -22.80 15.85 -17.26
CA ILE A 351 -22.54 14.86 -18.33
C ILE A 351 -22.70 13.39 -17.91
N PRO A 352 -23.65 13.00 -17.02
CA PRO A 352 -23.80 11.61 -16.61
C PRO A 352 -24.17 10.69 -17.77
N ASN A 353 -24.99 11.16 -18.70
CA ASN A 353 -25.37 10.42 -19.91
C ASN A 353 -24.17 10.06 -20.81
N LEU A 354 -23.11 10.87 -20.80
CA LEU A 354 -21.89 10.58 -21.54
C LEU A 354 -21.08 9.51 -20.82
N LEU A 355 -21.07 9.53 -19.49
CA LEU A 355 -20.37 8.52 -18.68
C LEU A 355 -20.98 7.12 -18.90
N ASN A 356 -22.30 7.03 -19.08
CA ASN A 356 -23.03 5.77 -19.32
C ASN A 356 -22.77 5.15 -20.71
N LYS A 357 -22.02 5.82 -21.57
CA LYS A 357 -21.59 5.29 -22.87
C LYS A 357 -20.17 4.70 -22.83
N ILE A 358 -19.56 4.62 -21.66
CA ILE A 358 -18.21 4.08 -21.51
C ILE A 358 -18.28 2.55 -21.41
N PRO A 359 -17.63 1.79 -22.31
CA PRO A 359 -17.56 0.33 -22.19
C PRO A 359 -16.71 -0.10 -20.98
N LEU A 360 -17.21 -1.05 -20.18
CA LEU A 360 -16.50 -1.62 -19.04
C LEU A 360 -15.16 -2.24 -19.43
N SER A 361 -15.10 -2.80 -20.63
CA SER A 361 -13.86 -3.40 -21.19
C SER A 361 -12.73 -2.38 -21.42
N VAL A 362 -13.07 -1.11 -21.70
CA VAL A 362 -12.07 -0.02 -21.76
C VAL A 362 -11.54 0.31 -20.37
N LEU A 363 -12.41 0.32 -19.36
CA LEU A 363 -11.98 0.51 -17.96
C LEU A 363 -11.08 -0.63 -17.50
N ALA A 364 -11.38 -1.87 -17.90
CA ALA A 364 -10.53 -3.04 -17.64
C ALA A 364 -9.14 -2.85 -18.25
N SER A 365 -9.04 -2.34 -19.49
CA SER A 365 -7.74 -2.03 -20.14
C SER A 365 -6.94 -1.00 -19.35
N ILE A 366 -7.59 0.03 -18.81
CA ILE A 366 -6.95 1.05 -17.97
C ILE A 366 -6.44 0.40 -16.67
N LEU A 367 -7.28 -0.43 -16.03
CA LEU A 367 -6.90 -1.12 -14.80
C LEU A 367 -5.78 -2.16 -15.02
N PHE A 368 -5.68 -2.79 -16.19
CA PHE A 368 -4.52 -3.61 -16.55
C PHE A 368 -3.22 -2.82 -16.52
N ILE A 369 -3.21 -1.62 -17.08
CA ILE A 369 -2.01 -0.76 -17.05
C ILE A 369 -1.70 -0.32 -15.61
N VAL A 370 -2.72 -0.01 -14.82
CA VAL A 370 -2.53 0.33 -13.39
C VAL A 370 -1.93 -0.87 -12.63
N GLY A 371 -2.52 -2.06 -12.78
CA GLY A 371 -2.02 -3.29 -12.16
C GLY A 371 -0.58 -3.61 -12.58
N TYR A 372 -0.27 -3.51 -13.88
CA TYR A 372 1.09 -3.70 -14.39
C TYR A 372 2.09 -2.70 -13.79
N LYS A 373 1.70 -1.42 -13.63
CA LYS A 373 2.56 -0.41 -13.00
C LYS A 373 2.87 -0.72 -11.53
N LEU A 374 1.95 -1.37 -10.82
CA LEU A 374 2.14 -1.81 -9.43
C LEU A 374 2.96 -3.11 -9.36
N ALA A 375 2.79 -4.02 -10.33
CA ALA A 375 3.41 -5.36 -10.37
C ALA A 375 4.49 -5.49 -11.45
N LYS A 376 5.31 -4.45 -11.66
CA LYS A 376 6.37 -4.47 -12.68
C LYS A 376 7.34 -5.64 -12.49
N PRO A 377 7.65 -6.43 -13.53
CA PRO A 377 8.66 -7.51 -13.43
C PRO A 377 10.04 -7.03 -12.95
N ALA A 378 10.41 -5.78 -13.28
CA ALA A 378 11.63 -5.16 -12.81
C ALA A 378 11.72 -5.09 -11.27
N LEU A 379 10.59 -4.95 -10.58
CA LEU A 379 10.54 -4.91 -9.12
C LEU A 379 10.90 -6.27 -8.50
N PHE A 380 10.46 -7.38 -9.12
CA PHE A 380 10.84 -8.73 -8.68
C PHE A 380 12.36 -8.93 -8.80
N LYS A 381 12.94 -8.49 -9.93
CA LYS A 381 14.39 -8.54 -10.14
C LYS A 381 15.14 -7.67 -9.12
N GLU A 382 14.66 -6.46 -8.87
CA GLU A 382 15.23 -5.55 -7.86
C GLU A 382 15.23 -6.21 -6.49
N MET A 383 14.08 -6.75 -6.05
CA MET A 383 13.94 -7.39 -4.74
C MET A 383 14.81 -8.64 -4.62
N TYR A 384 14.94 -9.42 -5.70
CA TYR A 384 15.82 -10.60 -5.73
C TYR A 384 17.30 -10.21 -5.58
N LEU A 385 17.74 -9.14 -6.25
CA LEU A 385 19.12 -8.62 -6.16
C LEU A 385 19.46 -8.05 -4.78
N LEU A 386 18.46 -7.58 -4.02
CA LEU A 386 18.65 -7.14 -2.63
C LEU A 386 18.90 -8.32 -1.65
N GLY A 387 18.83 -9.55 -2.16
CA GLY A 387 19.10 -10.78 -1.43
C GLY A 387 17.88 -11.35 -0.72
N TRP A 388 18.03 -12.62 -0.28
CA TRP A 388 16.94 -13.42 0.27
C TRP A 388 16.23 -12.74 1.46
N LYS A 389 16.95 -11.97 2.26
CA LYS A 389 16.40 -11.27 3.45
C LYS A 389 15.33 -10.22 3.10
N GLN A 390 15.38 -9.64 1.90
CA GLN A 390 14.37 -8.72 1.40
C GLN A 390 13.37 -9.42 0.46
N PHE A 391 13.86 -10.38 -0.32
CA PHE A 391 13.04 -11.09 -1.30
C PHE A 391 12.00 -12.01 -0.64
N THR A 392 12.36 -12.73 0.44
CA THR A 392 11.44 -13.68 1.09
C THR A 392 10.19 -13.02 1.68
N PRO A 393 10.28 -11.96 2.51
CA PRO A 393 9.07 -11.27 2.98
C PRO A 393 8.26 -10.67 1.82
N PHE A 394 8.92 -10.15 0.78
CA PHE A 394 8.26 -9.61 -0.41
C PHE A 394 7.43 -10.69 -1.11
N ILE A 395 8.04 -11.83 -1.48
CA ILE A 395 7.35 -12.87 -2.24
C ILE A 395 6.25 -13.57 -1.42
N VAL A 396 6.47 -13.76 -0.11
CA VAL A 396 5.44 -14.31 0.79
C VAL A 396 4.24 -13.38 0.88
N THR A 397 4.46 -12.07 0.95
CA THR A 397 3.37 -11.07 0.91
C THR A 397 2.61 -11.17 -0.40
N VAL A 398 3.31 -11.20 -1.56
CA VAL A 398 2.68 -11.30 -2.89
C VAL A 398 1.83 -12.55 -3.00
N LEU A 399 2.40 -13.72 -2.70
CA LEU A 399 1.70 -15.00 -2.80
C LEU A 399 0.57 -15.09 -1.79
N GLY A 400 0.79 -14.63 -0.55
CA GLY A 400 -0.25 -14.58 0.48
C GLY A 400 -1.47 -13.79 -0.01
N ILE A 401 -1.26 -12.59 -0.59
CA ILE A 401 -2.35 -11.75 -1.10
C ILE A 401 -3.08 -12.43 -2.27
N ILE A 402 -2.35 -13.04 -3.21
CA ILE A 402 -2.95 -13.67 -4.39
C ILE A 402 -3.80 -14.88 -4.01
N PHE A 403 -3.34 -15.72 -3.09
CA PHE A 403 -3.97 -17.00 -2.75
C PHE A 403 -4.87 -16.97 -1.52
N THR A 404 -4.91 -15.84 -0.78
CA THR A 404 -5.81 -15.66 0.36
C THR A 404 -6.56 -14.34 0.23
N ASP A 405 -6.14 -13.35 0.97
CA ASP A 405 -6.63 -11.98 0.93
C ASP A 405 -5.51 -10.97 1.30
N LEU A 406 -5.84 -9.69 1.20
CA LEU A 406 -4.88 -8.61 1.43
C LEU A 406 -4.32 -8.64 2.87
N LEU A 407 -5.18 -8.84 3.87
CA LEU A 407 -4.79 -8.79 5.28
C LEU A 407 -3.92 -9.98 5.67
N ILE A 408 -4.34 -11.18 5.31
CA ILE A 408 -3.59 -12.41 5.58
C ILE A 408 -2.24 -12.34 4.89
N GLY A 409 -2.19 -11.89 3.63
CA GLY A 409 -0.94 -11.74 2.89
C GLY A 409 0.03 -10.76 3.53
N ILE A 410 -0.45 -9.60 4.00
CA ILE A 410 0.37 -8.62 4.73
C ILE A 410 0.85 -9.21 6.07
N ALA A 411 -0.03 -9.87 6.81
CA ALA A 411 0.32 -10.49 8.10
C ALA A 411 1.40 -11.56 7.94
N LEU A 412 1.27 -12.44 6.93
CA LEU A 412 2.28 -13.45 6.61
C LEU A 412 3.62 -12.81 6.23
N GLY A 413 3.59 -11.78 5.40
CA GLY A 413 4.79 -11.04 5.02
C GLY A 413 5.47 -10.36 6.19
N LEU A 414 4.70 -9.75 7.09
CA LEU A 414 5.19 -9.15 8.33
C LEU A 414 5.82 -10.18 9.26
N MET A 415 5.15 -11.31 9.46
CA MET A 415 5.65 -12.40 10.28
C MET A 415 7.02 -12.88 9.76
N VAL A 416 7.13 -13.14 8.47
CA VAL A 416 8.40 -13.51 7.83
C VAL A 416 9.44 -12.39 7.95
N GLY A 417 9.03 -11.13 7.75
CA GLY A 417 9.90 -9.96 7.91
C GLY A 417 10.49 -9.86 9.33
N ILE A 418 9.67 -10.07 10.35
CA ILE A 418 10.10 -10.10 11.75
C ILE A 418 11.09 -11.26 11.98
N VAL A 419 10.77 -12.46 11.49
CA VAL A 419 11.68 -13.61 11.61
C VAL A 419 13.04 -13.32 10.95
N VAL A 420 13.06 -12.71 9.77
CA VAL A 420 14.31 -12.31 9.10
C VAL A 420 15.09 -11.29 9.92
N ILE A 421 14.41 -10.31 10.56
CA ILE A 421 15.06 -9.34 11.44
C ILE A 421 15.67 -10.04 12.67
N LEU A 422 14.94 -10.97 13.29
CA LEU A 422 15.42 -11.74 14.43
C LEU A 422 16.64 -12.60 14.06
N ILE A 423 16.61 -13.29 12.91
CA ILE A 423 17.77 -14.06 12.41
C ILE A 423 18.97 -13.14 12.18
N LYS A 424 18.76 -11.95 11.62
CA LYS A 424 19.84 -10.98 11.44
C LYS A 424 20.39 -10.48 12.76
N SER A 425 19.53 -10.17 13.73
CA SER A 425 19.94 -9.77 15.07
C SER A 425 20.77 -10.87 15.74
N PHE A 426 20.30 -12.13 15.66
CA PHE A 426 21.03 -13.28 16.16
C PHE A 426 22.44 -13.42 15.54
N GLN A 427 22.56 -13.27 14.21
CA GLN A 427 23.83 -13.39 13.49
C GLN A 427 24.80 -12.24 13.77
N ASN A 428 24.31 -11.06 14.14
CA ASN A 428 25.11 -9.85 14.34
C ASN A 428 25.37 -9.55 15.83
N SER A 429 25.24 -10.53 16.71
CA SER A 429 25.41 -10.36 18.15
C SER A 429 26.86 -10.03 18.57
N HIS A 430 27.82 -10.55 17.82
CA HIS A 430 29.25 -10.40 18.12
C HIS A 430 30.07 -10.62 16.86
N PHE A 431 31.34 -10.18 16.92
CA PHE A 431 32.37 -10.45 15.92
C PHE A 431 33.49 -11.20 16.58
N LEU A 432 33.84 -12.36 16.02
CA LEU A 432 34.96 -13.18 16.48
C LEU A 432 36.17 -12.95 15.57
N HIS A 433 37.30 -12.67 16.14
CA HIS A 433 38.58 -12.59 15.44
C HIS A 433 39.58 -13.50 16.13
N ILE A 434 40.12 -14.48 15.43
CA ILE A 434 41.10 -15.42 15.94
C ILE A 434 42.47 -14.91 15.49
N GLU A 435 43.31 -14.52 16.42
CA GLU A 435 44.71 -14.17 16.17
C GLU A 435 45.60 -15.37 16.53
N ASP A 436 46.37 -15.85 15.56
CA ASP A 436 47.40 -16.86 15.82
C ASP A 436 48.58 -16.20 16.55
N VAL A 437 48.82 -16.60 17.78
CA VAL A 437 49.94 -16.11 18.57
C VAL A 437 51.15 -17.04 18.45
N SER A 438 52.30 -16.48 18.20
CA SER A 438 53.59 -17.14 18.24
C SER A 438 53.89 -17.69 19.66
N ASN A 439 53.47 -18.87 20.00
CA ASN A 439 53.83 -19.68 21.18
C ASN A 439 52.79 -20.77 21.48
N GLY A 440 51.94 -21.12 20.50
CA GLY A 440 50.97 -22.25 20.64
C GLY A 440 49.74 -21.95 21.49
N LYS A 441 49.51 -20.66 21.88
CA LYS A 441 48.30 -20.22 22.55
C LYS A 441 47.46 -19.36 21.61
N HIS A 442 46.18 -19.71 21.45
CA HIS A 442 45.25 -18.95 20.63
C HIS A 442 44.69 -17.76 21.42
N THR A 443 44.86 -16.55 20.89
CA THR A 443 44.16 -15.37 21.40
C THR A 443 42.94 -15.15 20.54
N ILE A 444 41.75 -15.16 21.15
CA ILE A 444 40.47 -15.01 20.49
C ILE A 444 39.85 -13.71 20.96
N LYS A 445 39.62 -12.80 20.05
CA LYS A 445 38.96 -11.53 20.33
C LYS A 445 37.48 -11.62 19.97
N MET A 446 36.64 -11.46 20.98
CA MET A 446 35.19 -11.40 20.84
C MET A 446 34.70 -9.98 21.09
N THR A 447 34.27 -9.27 20.07
CA THR A 447 33.70 -7.92 20.19
C THR A 447 32.18 -8.03 20.18
N LEU A 448 31.52 -7.61 21.27
CA LEU A 448 30.08 -7.60 21.36
C LEU A 448 29.49 -6.44 20.54
N ALA A 449 28.27 -6.63 20.04
CA ALA A 449 27.53 -5.60 19.31
C ALA A 449 27.14 -4.43 20.24
N GLU A 450 26.72 -3.32 19.66
CA GLU A 450 26.26 -2.12 20.39
C GLU A 450 25.05 -2.43 21.28
N GLU A 451 24.13 -3.28 20.79
CA GLU A 451 22.96 -3.76 21.53
C GLU A 451 22.96 -5.30 21.51
N VAL A 452 23.03 -5.92 22.67
CA VAL A 452 22.98 -7.37 22.84
C VAL A 452 21.81 -7.71 23.74
N THR A 453 20.80 -8.34 23.13
CA THR A 453 19.54 -8.68 23.77
C THR A 453 19.45 -10.18 24.07
N PHE A 454 18.42 -10.62 24.80
CA PHE A 454 18.18 -12.03 25.08
C PHE A 454 18.09 -12.92 23.81
N PHE A 455 17.68 -12.36 22.65
CA PHE A 455 17.70 -13.08 21.36
C PHE A 455 19.09 -13.53 20.92
N ASN A 456 20.14 -12.89 21.44
CA ASN A 456 21.53 -13.20 21.11
C ASN A 456 22.10 -14.33 21.98
N LYS A 457 21.38 -14.75 23.03
CA LYS A 457 21.76 -15.77 24.02
C LYS A 457 22.38 -17.02 23.39
N GLY A 458 21.64 -17.63 22.45
CA GLY A 458 22.08 -18.87 21.81
C GLY A 458 23.34 -18.73 20.95
N ALA A 459 23.54 -17.57 20.30
CA ALA A 459 24.73 -17.30 19.49
C ALA A 459 25.96 -17.15 20.39
N ILE A 460 25.84 -16.35 21.46
CA ILE A 460 26.94 -16.10 22.41
C ILE A 460 27.31 -17.37 23.14
N LEU A 461 26.33 -18.14 23.66
CA LEU A 461 26.59 -19.43 24.31
C LEU A 461 27.36 -20.38 23.40
N LYS A 462 26.91 -20.53 22.14
CA LYS A 462 27.55 -21.41 21.17
C LYS A 462 29.02 -21.03 20.94
N GLU A 463 29.29 -19.76 20.81
CA GLU A 463 30.65 -19.27 20.58
C GLU A 463 31.55 -19.47 21.83
N LEU A 464 31.06 -19.12 23.03
CA LEU A 464 31.78 -19.32 24.26
C LEU A 464 32.08 -20.80 24.53
N ASP A 465 31.12 -21.70 24.26
CA ASP A 465 31.32 -23.13 24.43
C ASP A 465 32.30 -23.72 23.40
N SER A 466 32.42 -23.11 22.20
CA SER A 466 33.33 -23.56 21.13
C SER A 466 34.78 -23.15 21.31
N LEU A 467 35.07 -22.28 22.29
CA LEU A 467 36.44 -21.82 22.55
C LEU A 467 37.34 -23.00 22.92
N PRO A 468 38.58 -23.09 22.38
CA PRO A 468 39.51 -24.15 22.74
C PRO A 468 40.00 -23.96 24.19
N PRO A 469 40.30 -25.06 24.91
CA PRO A 469 40.98 -24.95 26.21
C PRO A 469 42.35 -24.33 26.06
N ASP A 470 42.92 -23.85 27.16
CA ASP A 470 44.27 -23.21 27.22
C ASP A 470 44.38 -21.97 26.31
N SER A 471 43.30 -21.22 26.10
CA SER A 471 43.25 -20.04 25.24
C SER A 471 43.06 -18.72 26.01
N PHE A 472 43.27 -17.59 25.32
CA PHE A 472 42.97 -16.25 25.83
C PHE A 472 41.73 -15.72 25.10
N LEU A 473 40.75 -15.22 25.87
CA LEU A 473 39.55 -14.54 25.35
C LEU A 473 39.60 -13.06 25.67
N ASP A 474 39.79 -12.22 24.67
CA ASP A 474 39.64 -10.78 24.77
C ASP A 474 38.19 -10.40 24.49
N LEU A 475 37.39 -10.20 25.55
CA LEU A 475 35.98 -9.78 25.45
C LEU A 475 35.91 -8.25 25.41
N ASP A 476 35.65 -7.71 24.20
CA ASP A 476 35.62 -6.26 23.99
C ASP A 476 34.16 -5.75 24.01
N VAL A 477 33.83 -5.00 25.06
CA VAL A 477 32.51 -4.39 25.31
C VAL A 477 32.52 -2.87 25.17
N ARG A 478 33.58 -2.26 24.65
CA ARG A 478 33.73 -0.78 24.56
C ARG A 478 32.61 -0.12 23.74
N LYS A 479 32.08 -0.81 22.73
CA LYS A 479 31.01 -0.32 21.88
C LYS A 479 29.62 -0.74 22.35
N THR A 480 29.53 -1.60 23.37
CA THR A 480 28.26 -2.13 23.87
C THR A 480 27.58 -1.10 24.76
N ARG A 481 26.43 -0.60 24.33
CA ARG A 481 25.60 0.36 25.07
C ARG A 481 24.51 -0.31 25.88
N TYR A 482 23.99 -1.44 25.36
CA TYR A 482 22.99 -2.22 26.05
C TYR A 482 23.37 -3.70 26.08
N LEU A 483 23.35 -4.27 27.25
CA LEU A 483 23.59 -5.68 27.50
C LEU A 483 22.47 -6.22 28.38
N ASP A 484 21.74 -7.21 27.87
CA ASP A 484 20.63 -7.84 28.59
C ASP A 484 21.16 -8.64 29.79
N ASN A 485 20.36 -8.70 30.87
CA ASN A 485 20.70 -9.46 32.06
C ASN A 485 20.96 -10.94 31.77
N ASP A 486 20.19 -11.55 30.88
CA ASP A 486 20.40 -12.95 30.46
C ASP A 486 21.79 -13.18 29.85
N ILE A 487 22.35 -12.18 29.18
CA ILE A 487 23.70 -12.27 28.62
C ILE A 487 24.75 -12.10 29.70
N ILE A 488 24.50 -11.21 30.67
CA ILE A 488 25.41 -11.03 31.83
C ILE A 488 25.50 -12.34 32.65
N GLU A 489 24.36 -13.02 32.87
CA GLU A 489 24.33 -14.33 33.53
C GLU A 489 25.15 -15.38 32.76
N ILE A 490 25.03 -15.42 31.42
CA ILE A 490 25.83 -16.33 30.59
C ILE A 490 27.33 -16.07 30.73
N LEU A 491 27.73 -14.79 30.73
CA LEU A 491 29.15 -14.43 30.92
C LEU A 491 29.64 -14.80 32.30
N GLU A 492 28.79 -14.67 33.34
CA GLU A 492 29.10 -15.11 34.71
C GLU A 492 29.30 -16.62 34.75
N ASP A 493 28.33 -17.40 34.25
CA ASP A 493 28.43 -18.88 34.19
C ASP A 493 29.62 -19.34 33.38
N PHE A 494 29.95 -18.63 32.29
CA PHE A 494 31.09 -18.93 31.46
C PHE A 494 32.41 -18.66 32.21
N SER A 495 32.48 -17.66 33.07
CA SER A 495 33.70 -17.36 33.83
C SER A 495 34.13 -18.55 34.71
N GLU A 496 33.18 -19.27 35.32
CA GLU A 496 33.47 -20.50 36.08
C GLU A 496 33.93 -21.64 35.18
N LYS A 497 33.24 -21.83 34.03
CA LYS A 497 33.62 -22.84 33.02
C LYS A 497 35.01 -22.58 32.44
N ALA A 498 35.33 -21.30 32.19
CA ALA A 498 36.58 -20.87 31.63
C ALA A 498 37.78 -21.22 32.55
N ARG A 499 37.61 -21.02 33.88
CA ARG A 499 38.62 -21.42 34.87
C ARG A 499 38.91 -22.92 34.81
N ASN A 500 37.88 -23.75 34.69
CA ASN A 500 38.01 -25.22 34.60
C ASN A 500 38.67 -25.67 33.28
N ARG A 501 38.59 -24.84 32.22
CA ARG A 501 39.17 -25.09 30.88
C ARG A 501 40.50 -24.35 30.65
N ASN A 502 41.03 -23.69 31.67
CA ASN A 502 42.24 -22.87 31.62
C ASN A 502 42.18 -21.77 30.54
N ILE A 503 40.99 -21.16 30.36
CA ILE A 503 40.75 -20.03 29.44
C ILE A 503 40.88 -18.76 30.26
N HIS A 504 41.82 -17.86 29.87
CA HIS A 504 42.02 -16.55 30.49
C HIS A 504 41.11 -15.51 29.79
N ILE A 505 40.28 -14.80 30.57
CA ILE A 505 39.37 -13.79 30.06
C ILE A 505 39.91 -12.38 30.35
N ASN A 506 40.12 -11.58 29.33
CA ASN A 506 40.41 -10.16 29.41
C ASN A 506 39.14 -9.37 29.04
N LEU A 507 38.50 -8.73 30.01
CA LEU A 507 37.36 -7.86 29.76
C LEU A 507 37.85 -6.47 29.38
N ILE A 508 37.65 -6.06 28.12
CA ILE A 508 38.08 -4.77 27.58
C ILE A 508 36.88 -3.82 27.57
N SER A 509 36.93 -2.79 28.41
CA SER A 509 35.88 -1.78 28.51
C SER A 509 36.47 -0.37 28.32
N GLU A 510 35.63 0.66 28.27
CA GLU A 510 36.07 2.06 28.26
C GLU A 510 36.88 2.46 29.53
N ARG A 511 36.73 1.71 30.64
CA ARG A 511 37.45 1.92 31.90
C ARG A 511 38.81 1.22 31.96
N GLY A 512 39.17 0.49 30.92
CA GLY A 512 40.40 -0.29 30.85
C GLY A 512 40.19 -1.79 30.69
N ILE A 513 41.24 -2.56 30.90
CA ILE A 513 41.25 -4.02 30.81
C ILE A 513 41.18 -4.60 32.21
N GLN A 514 40.27 -5.54 32.44
CA GLN A 514 40.17 -6.32 33.65
C GLN A 514 40.45 -7.79 33.33
N GLU A 515 41.50 -8.33 33.89
CA GLU A 515 41.88 -9.73 33.73
C GLU A 515 41.07 -10.62 34.67
N ASN A 516 40.49 -11.70 34.14
CA ASN A 516 39.70 -12.72 34.86
C ASN A 516 38.72 -12.12 35.88
N PRO A 517 37.73 -11.33 35.47
CA PRO A 517 36.81 -10.67 36.37
C PRO A 517 36.15 -11.69 37.33
N GLU A 518 36.12 -11.35 38.62
CA GLU A 518 35.49 -12.21 39.63
C GLU A 518 33.98 -12.30 39.42
N SER A 519 33.35 -11.20 38.98
CA SER A 519 31.91 -11.14 38.64
C SER A 519 31.62 -10.15 37.53
N PHE A 520 30.99 -10.62 36.45
CA PHE A 520 30.47 -9.78 35.39
C PHE A 520 29.23 -9.00 35.87
N ILE A 521 28.42 -9.59 36.76
CA ILE A 521 27.21 -8.94 37.31
C ILE A 521 27.63 -7.67 38.06
N GLN A 522 28.64 -7.73 38.94
CA GLN A 522 29.14 -6.56 39.67
C GLN A 522 29.73 -5.52 38.71
N PHE A 523 30.48 -5.95 37.70
CA PHE A 523 31.09 -5.04 36.74
C PHE A 523 30.03 -4.25 35.97
N PHE A 524 28.98 -4.91 35.46
CA PHE A 524 27.96 -4.24 34.66
C PHE A 524 26.91 -3.49 35.49
N GLN A 525 26.60 -3.92 36.72
CA GLN A 525 25.72 -3.15 37.63
C GLN A 525 26.31 -1.80 38.04
N LEU A 526 27.63 -1.67 38.06
CA LEU A 526 28.31 -0.39 38.29
C LEU A 526 28.27 0.55 37.08
N GLN A 527 27.91 0.06 35.89
CA GLN A 527 27.71 0.86 34.68
C GLN A 527 26.29 1.45 34.55
N LEU A 528 25.30 0.86 35.20
CA LEU A 528 23.90 1.27 35.14
C LEU A 528 23.50 2.32 36.19
N LYS A 529 24.44 2.77 37.02
CA LYS A 529 24.35 3.94 37.91
C LYS A 529 25.15 5.11 37.34
#